data_a905913e153064ff7260bdbccd8da0a9
#
_entry.id   a905913e153064ff7260bdbccd8da0a9
#
_cell.length_a   1.000
_cell.length_b   1.000
_cell.length_c   1.000
_cell.angle_alpha   90.00
_cell.angle_beta   90.00
_cell.angle_gamma   90.00
#
_symmetry.space_group_name_H-M   'P 1'
#
loop_
_entity.id
_entity.type
_entity.pdbx_description
1 polymer ?
#
loop_
_entity_poly.entity_id
_entity_poly.type
_entity_poly.pdbx_seq_one_letter_code
_entity_poly.pdbx_strand_id
1 'polypeptide(L)'
;MNFFEQQDQVQRRTRWLLVLFALAVLLVVGALGVLVWSLGGGSMAIAWTMGVTAGLIVLASLYRGWQLRKGGGGLIAREMGGIRLAGHPADPQQRQLRNVVEEMAIASGVPVPEVYVLEQDLGINAFAAGFAPNDAVVAVTRGALDSLERAELKGVVAHEFGHILNGDMRLNMRLIGILYGIEVLALLGQGGLARRRHKGDVTETGVGVLSVTLIVVGYAGLALARWIRAGISRQREYLADAHAVQFTREPDGLAGALKKVAARYAGLNGNTEEITHMLFASDAIGQIFETHPPLLDRVRILQPQFDPEELKGLRERLNARVRERARERAVDGMQHEREGTLPGAGAVGDALGGHPALTHILGAGMLLTAIPGPLAWAARSEARAIDVVLYSLLSRETEVRERQLAMIGEALGVERQEAVGRLQHAEPVLREDLRLPLLELAFPALRRLDRHERARLRGLVDRLIHADGRVAVFEYALGRLLERQLRDVQDPEAASRPRHASLEAHQENAHYLLAVLAHHGHPGDPAAARAALTAGVGVLTGALPLAAEIPEALTGAAGARAWARVLDRVLEQLDDLRMRDKDCLIRAMVATASHGGQVVTAEVELLRVMAASLHVPLPLALDDFAIGTSAGEGAG
;
A
#
# COMPACT_ATOMS: atom_id res chain seq x y z
N MET A 1 17.63 10.78 -2.75
CA MET A 1 17.83 9.31 -2.83
C MET A 1 16.74 8.73 -3.72
N ASN A 2 17.11 7.95 -4.71
CA ASN A 2 16.19 7.51 -5.76
C ASN A 2 15.39 6.29 -5.31
N PHE A 3 14.06 6.29 -5.41
CA PHE A 3 13.14 5.19 -5.10
C PHE A 3 13.63 3.84 -5.68
N PHE A 4 14.17 3.86 -6.90
CA PHE A 4 14.61 2.66 -7.62
C PHE A 4 15.91 2.05 -7.06
N GLU A 5 16.85 2.87 -6.60
CA GLU A 5 18.06 2.38 -5.92
C GLU A 5 17.72 1.68 -4.60
N GLN A 6 16.66 2.13 -3.96
CA GLN A 6 16.19 1.57 -2.70
C GLN A 6 15.52 0.21 -2.89
N GLN A 7 14.72 0.03 -3.95
CA GLN A 7 14.12 -1.27 -4.25
C GLN A 7 15.20 -2.34 -4.55
N ASP A 8 16.27 -1.99 -5.27
CA ASP A 8 17.39 -2.90 -5.50
C ASP A 8 18.12 -3.26 -4.19
N GLN A 9 18.28 -2.29 -3.28
CA GLN A 9 18.85 -2.55 -1.95
C GLN A 9 17.96 -3.46 -1.12
N VAL A 10 16.63 -3.28 -1.18
CA VAL A 10 15.64 -4.14 -0.51
C VAL A 10 15.77 -5.59 -0.98
N GLN A 11 15.93 -5.82 -2.28
CA GLN A 11 16.08 -7.18 -2.83
C GLN A 11 17.41 -7.84 -2.38
N ARG A 12 18.52 -7.10 -2.39
CA ARG A 12 19.82 -7.62 -1.91
C ARG A 12 19.75 -7.96 -0.42
N ARG A 13 19.14 -7.09 0.40
CA ARG A 13 18.96 -7.32 1.84
C ARG A 13 18.05 -8.51 2.13
N THR A 14 16.98 -8.70 1.33
CA THR A 14 16.11 -9.88 1.45
C THR A 14 16.89 -11.19 1.26
N ARG A 15 17.83 -11.26 0.31
CA ARG A 15 18.70 -12.44 0.12
C ARG A 15 19.60 -12.67 1.34
N TRP A 16 20.18 -11.61 1.91
CA TRP A 16 21.00 -11.70 3.12
C TRP A 16 20.18 -12.18 4.33
N LEU A 17 18.93 -11.72 4.46
CA LEU A 17 18.03 -12.20 5.51
C LEU A 17 17.72 -13.69 5.39
N LEU A 18 17.50 -14.19 4.18
CA LEU A 18 17.30 -15.61 3.95
C LEU A 18 18.53 -16.44 4.34
N VAL A 19 19.73 -15.93 4.04
CA VAL A 19 21.00 -16.58 4.44
C VAL A 19 21.13 -16.58 5.98
N LEU A 20 20.90 -15.44 6.64
CA LEU A 20 20.95 -15.34 8.09
C LEU A 20 19.90 -16.22 8.77
N PHE A 21 18.69 -16.31 8.19
CA PHE A 21 17.67 -17.23 8.67
C PHE A 21 18.11 -18.70 8.52
N ALA A 22 18.64 -19.09 7.36
CA ALA A 22 19.15 -20.44 7.16
C ALA A 22 20.24 -20.78 8.20
N LEU A 23 21.13 -19.82 8.49
CA LEU A 23 22.14 -19.97 9.55
C LEU A 23 21.50 -20.11 10.94
N ALA A 24 20.47 -19.32 11.26
CA ALA A 24 19.75 -19.43 12.53
C ALA A 24 19.07 -20.80 12.67
N VAL A 25 18.44 -21.32 11.61
CA VAL A 25 17.87 -22.68 11.59
C VAL A 25 18.94 -23.74 11.80
N LEU A 26 20.09 -23.62 11.13
CA LEU A 26 21.21 -24.54 11.31
C LEU A 26 21.72 -24.54 12.76
N LEU A 27 21.83 -23.37 13.38
CA LEU A 27 22.24 -23.23 14.78
C LEU A 27 21.21 -23.89 15.74
N VAL A 28 19.93 -23.66 15.51
CA VAL A 28 18.83 -24.25 16.30
C VAL A 28 18.85 -25.78 16.17
N VAL A 29 18.92 -26.30 14.96
CA VAL A 29 18.94 -27.73 14.66
C VAL A 29 20.22 -28.38 15.23
N GLY A 30 21.36 -27.69 15.07
CA GLY A 30 22.65 -28.15 15.61
C GLY A 30 22.66 -28.21 17.14
N ALA A 31 22.08 -27.20 17.81
CA ALA A 31 21.98 -27.19 19.26
C ALA A 31 21.18 -28.39 19.81
N LEU A 32 20.08 -28.77 19.15
CA LEU A 32 19.32 -29.97 19.49
C LEU A 32 20.11 -31.25 19.22
N GLY A 33 20.88 -31.30 18.13
CA GLY A 33 21.79 -32.43 17.85
C GLY A 33 22.87 -32.62 18.93
N VAL A 34 23.49 -31.51 19.36
CA VAL A 34 24.49 -31.50 20.46
C VAL A 34 23.86 -31.97 21.77
N LEU A 35 22.63 -31.55 22.07
CA LEU A 35 21.93 -32.00 23.25
C LEU A 35 21.71 -33.53 23.23
N VAL A 36 21.20 -34.08 22.11
CA VAL A 36 21.01 -35.54 21.98
C VAL A 36 22.31 -36.28 22.13
N TRP A 37 23.41 -35.76 21.57
CA TRP A 37 24.74 -36.33 21.74
C TRP A 37 25.19 -36.32 23.22
N SER A 38 25.02 -35.19 23.91
CA SER A 38 25.38 -35.05 25.33
C SER A 38 24.61 -35.98 26.26
N LEU A 39 23.40 -36.38 25.88
CA LEU A 39 22.56 -37.35 26.57
C LEU A 39 22.91 -38.82 26.20
N GLY A 40 23.98 -39.05 25.45
CA GLY A 40 24.43 -40.40 25.04
C GLY A 40 23.65 -40.98 23.85
N GLY A 41 22.92 -40.15 23.09
CA GLY A 41 22.22 -40.58 21.87
C GLY A 41 23.17 -41.01 20.76
N GLY A 42 22.87 -42.15 20.12
CA GLY A 42 23.64 -42.62 18.96
C GLY A 42 23.43 -41.77 17.72
N SER A 43 24.31 -41.92 16.72
CA SER A 43 24.30 -41.14 15.47
C SER A 43 22.94 -41.13 14.75
N MET A 44 22.18 -42.23 14.77
CA MET A 44 20.85 -42.34 14.20
C MET A 44 19.85 -41.43 14.95
N ALA A 45 19.88 -41.39 16.29
CA ALA A 45 19.00 -40.53 17.09
C ALA A 45 19.31 -39.05 16.86
N ILE A 46 20.57 -38.68 16.72
CA ILE A 46 21.00 -37.31 16.39
C ILE A 46 20.47 -36.93 14.99
N ALA A 47 20.71 -37.77 13.98
CA ALA A 47 20.26 -37.53 12.61
C ALA A 47 18.72 -37.39 12.52
N TRP A 48 17.99 -38.26 13.21
CA TRP A 48 16.52 -38.19 13.28
C TRP A 48 16.04 -36.91 13.94
N THR A 49 16.58 -36.52 15.09
CA THR A 49 16.19 -35.29 15.79
C THR A 49 16.47 -34.06 14.94
N MET A 50 17.65 -33.99 14.32
CA MET A 50 17.98 -32.88 13.43
C MET A 50 17.06 -32.83 12.19
N GLY A 51 16.83 -33.98 11.55
CA GLY A 51 15.96 -34.08 10.38
C GLY A 51 14.50 -33.72 10.66
N VAL A 52 13.95 -34.25 11.75
CA VAL A 52 12.56 -33.94 12.16
C VAL A 52 12.41 -32.47 12.54
N THR A 53 13.37 -31.92 13.29
CA THR A 53 13.32 -30.48 13.66
C THR A 53 13.41 -29.58 12.45
N ALA A 54 14.36 -29.83 11.56
CA ALA A 54 14.49 -29.05 10.31
C ALA A 54 13.23 -29.17 9.44
N GLY A 55 12.71 -30.39 9.27
CA GLY A 55 11.48 -30.65 8.54
C GLY A 55 10.28 -29.91 9.13
N LEU A 56 10.14 -29.93 10.45
CA LEU A 56 9.06 -29.22 11.14
C LEU A 56 9.15 -27.70 10.94
N ILE A 57 10.34 -27.11 11.10
CA ILE A 57 10.55 -25.67 10.86
C ILE A 57 10.16 -25.31 9.43
N VAL A 58 10.65 -26.07 8.45
CA VAL A 58 10.37 -25.79 7.03
C VAL A 58 8.89 -25.94 6.73
N LEU A 59 8.25 -27.02 7.16
CA LEU A 59 6.82 -27.25 6.90
C LEU A 59 5.94 -26.19 7.57
N ALA A 60 6.24 -25.82 8.82
CA ALA A 60 5.51 -24.76 9.53
C ALA A 60 5.68 -23.40 8.85
N SER A 61 6.91 -23.05 8.42
CA SER A 61 7.18 -21.83 7.67
C SER A 61 6.45 -21.79 6.32
N LEU A 62 6.46 -22.89 5.57
CA LEU A 62 5.74 -23.01 4.29
C LEU A 62 4.23 -22.91 4.48
N TYR A 63 3.68 -23.60 5.51
CA TYR A 63 2.27 -23.54 5.84
C TYR A 63 1.84 -22.11 6.19
N ARG A 64 2.60 -21.43 7.05
CA ARG A 64 2.32 -20.03 7.42
C ARG A 64 2.45 -19.10 6.22
N GLY A 65 3.49 -19.26 5.41
CA GLY A 65 3.67 -18.52 4.18
C GLY A 65 2.49 -18.70 3.22
N TRP A 66 1.96 -19.91 3.09
CA TRP A 66 0.77 -20.18 2.30
C TRP A 66 -0.49 -19.51 2.86
N GLN A 67 -0.71 -19.57 4.20
CA GLN A 67 -1.83 -18.87 4.84
C GLN A 67 -1.78 -17.36 4.60
N LEU A 68 -0.59 -16.76 4.78
CA LEU A 68 -0.38 -15.33 4.59
C LEU A 68 -0.63 -14.90 3.14
N ARG A 69 -0.19 -15.72 2.16
CA ARG A 69 -0.47 -15.45 0.73
C ARG A 69 -1.95 -15.49 0.41
N LYS A 70 -2.68 -16.47 0.98
CA LYS A 70 -4.12 -16.61 0.76
C LYS A 70 -4.93 -15.51 1.45
N GLY A 71 -4.50 -15.09 2.65
CA GLY A 71 -5.23 -14.13 3.48
C GLY A 71 -4.84 -12.67 3.28
N GLY A 72 -3.71 -12.40 2.60
CA GLY A 72 -3.16 -11.07 2.40
C GLY A 72 -2.88 -10.31 3.68
N GLY A 73 -2.72 -8.98 3.57
CA GLY A 73 -2.55 -8.10 4.72
C GLY A 73 -3.73 -8.13 5.70
N GLY A 74 -4.95 -8.36 5.19
CA GLY A 74 -6.15 -8.44 6.02
C GLY A 74 -6.16 -9.61 7.00
N LEU A 75 -5.40 -10.69 6.76
CA LEU A 75 -5.26 -11.78 7.72
C LEU A 75 -4.54 -11.28 8.98
N ILE A 76 -3.42 -10.58 8.82
CA ILE A 76 -2.64 -10.05 9.94
C ILE A 76 -3.47 -9.03 10.74
N ALA A 77 -4.15 -8.11 10.06
CA ALA A 77 -4.99 -7.13 10.75
C ALA A 77 -6.07 -7.81 11.62
N ARG A 78 -6.73 -8.85 11.11
CA ARG A 78 -7.73 -9.62 11.88
C ARG A 78 -7.13 -10.44 13.01
N GLU A 79 -5.98 -11.07 12.82
CA GLU A 79 -5.27 -11.82 13.87
C GLU A 79 -4.87 -10.92 15.04
N MET A 80 -4.59 -9.63 14.77
CA MET A 80 -4.34 -8.60 15.78
C MET A 80 -5.62 -8.02 16.40
N GLY A 81 -6.80 -8.58 16.09
CA GLY A 81 -8.08 -8.09 16.60
C GLY A 81 -8.64 -6.87 15.86
N GLY A 82 -8.10 -6.56 14.70
CA GLY A 82 -8.56 -5.45 13.88
C GLY A 82 -9.94 -5.73 13.26
N ILE A 83 -10.85 -4.78 13.41
CA ILE A 83 -12.16 -4.76 12.77
C ILE A 83 -12.05 -3.90 11.51
N ARG A 84 -12.48 -4.47 10.38
CA ARG A 84 -12.47 -3.74 9.11
C ARG A 84 -13.42 -2.56 9.15
N LEU A 85 -12.93 -1.43 8.70
CA LEU A 85 -13.72 -0.22 8.62
C LEU A 85 -14.82 -0.35 7.54
N ALA A 86 -16.06 -0.04 7.92
CA ALA A 86 -17.17 -0.02 6.98
C ALA A 86 -17.01 1.10 5.95
N GLY A 87 -17.63 0.97 4.77
CA GLY A 87 -17.66 2.00 3.76
C GLY A 87 -18.28 3.33 4.25
N HIS A 88 -19.17 3.26 5.25
CA HIS A 88 -19.85 4.39 5.87
C HIS A 88 -19.84 4.22 7.40
N PRO A 89 -18.71 4.51 8.08
CA PRO A 89 -18.66 4.36 9.53
C PRO A 89 -19.48 5.45 10.22
N ALA A 90 -20.21 5.05 11.26
CA ALA A 90 -20.97 6.00 12.09
C ALA A 90 -20.03 6.89 12.94
N ASP A 91 -18.94 6.33 13.46
CA ASP A 91 -17.95 7.03 14.28
C ASP A 91 -17.25 8.14 13.47
N PRO A 92 -17.28 9.42 13.93
CA PRO A 92 -16.60 10.54 13.26
C PRO A 92 -15.10 10.35 13.11
N GLN A 93 -14.43 9.71 14.09
CA GLN A 93 -12.99 9.45 14.05
C GLN A 93 -12.64 8.39 13.01
N GLN A 94 -13.46 7.36 12.87
CA GLN A 94 -13.32 6.36 11.82
C GLN A 94 -13.57 6.98 10.43
N ARG A 95 -14.53 7.91 10.30
CA ARG A 95 -14.72 8.68 9.05
C ARG A 95 -13.48 9.54 8.72
N GLN A 96 -12.91 10.21 9.73
CA GLN A 96 -11.68 10.98 9.56
C GLN A 96 -10.52 10.10 9.10
N LEU A 97 -10.32 8.93 9.72
CA LEU A 97 -9.29 7.97 9.31
C LEU A 97 -9.45 7.56 7.85
N ARG A 98 -10.66 7.17 7.45
CA ARG A 98 -10.92 6.78 6.06
C ARG A 98 -10.58 7.91 5.08
N ASN A 99 -11.05 9.13 5.35
CA ASN A 99 -10.77 10.27 4.49
C ASN A 99 -9.27 10.54 4.37
N VAL A 100 -8.52 10.42 5.46
CA VAL A 100 -7.05 10.58 5.45
C VAL A 100 -6.38 9.48 4.62
N VAL A 101 -6.82 8.23 4.74
CA VAL A 101 -6.27 7.11 3.94
C VAL A 101 -6.58 7.30 2.46
N GLU A 102 -7.79 7.69 2.10
CA GLU A 102 -8.19 7.99 0.72
C GLU A 102 -7.37 9.17 0.14
N GLU A 103 -7.17 10.24 0.92
CA GLU A 103 -6.31 11.37 0.53
C GLU A 103 -4.87 10.92 0.23
N MET A 104 -4.30 10.08 1.11
CA MET A 104 -2.94 9.58 0.93
C MET A 104 -2.82 8.61 -0.24
N ALA A 105 -3.82 7.77 -0.48
CA ALA A 105 -3.86 6.87 -1.62
C ALA A 105 -3.81 7.64 -2.95
N ILE A 106 -4.66 8.65 -3.08
CA ILE A 106 -4.70 9.51 -4.28
C ILE A 106 -3.38 10.30 -4.43
N ALA A 107 -2.87 10.88 -3.33
CA ALA A 107 -1.62 11.67 -3.35
C ALA A 107 -0.39 10.82 -3.74
N SER A 108 -0.32 9.57 -3.27
CA SER A 108 0.81 8.67 -3.50
C SER A 108 0.70 7.84 -4.79
N GLY A 109 -0.48 7.82 -5.45
CA GLY A 109 -0.75 6.95 -6.60
C GLY A 109 -0.85 5.46 -6.25
N VAL A 110 -1.06 5.14 -4.97
CA VAL A 110 -1.30 3.77 -4.49
C VAL A 110 -2.81 3.52 -4.46
N PRO A 111 -3.31 2.36 -4.89
CA PRO A 111 -4.72 2.00 -4.72
C PRO A 111 -5.15 2.12 -3.27
N VAL A 112 -6.37 2.58 -3.02
CA VAL A 112 -6.88 2.75 -1.65
C VAL A 112 -6.82 1.41 -0.91
N PRO A 113 -6.04 1.31 0.20
CA PRO A 113 -5.95 0.08 0.98
C PRO A 113 -7.22 -0.15 1.81
N GLU A 114 -7.48 -1.41 2.20
CA GLU A 114 -8.47 -1.67 3.23
C GLU A 114 -8.01 -1.10 4.57
N VAL A 115 -8.93 -0.51 5.31
CA VAL A 115 -8.66 0.10 6.61
C VAL A 115 -9.21 -0.78 7.72
N TYR A 116 -8.41 -1.00 8.75
CA TYR A 116 -8.77 -1.73 9.96
C TYR A 116 -8.58 -0.84 11.20
N VAL A 117 -9.43 -1.04 12.21
CA VAL A 117 -9.30 -0.40 13.52
C VAL A 117 -9.13 -1.47 14.59
N LEU A 118 -8.08 -1.36 15.38
CA LEU A 118 -7.84 -2.22 16.56
C LEU A 118 -8.53 -1.57 17.76
N GLU A 119 -9.81 -1.89 17.97
CA GLU A 119 -10.65 -1.26 18.99
C GLU A 119 -10.18 -1.55 20.42
N GLN A 120 -9.53 -2.69 20.65
CA GLN A 120 -9.04 -3.11 21.96
C GLN A 120 -7.69 -2.48 22.33
N ASP A 121 -6.94 -1.97 21.34
CA ASP A 121 -5.62 -1.40 21.57
C ASP A 121 -5.72 0.12 21.82
N LEU A 122 -5.43 0.51 23.06
CA LEU A 122 -5.41 1.90 23.50
C LEU A 122 -4.03 2.57 23.30
N GLY A 123 -3.01 1.85 22.83
CA GLY A 123 -1.72 2.43 22.42
C GLY A 123 -1.88 3.33 21.21
N ILE A 124 -0.92 4.24 20.98
CA ILE A 124 -0.86 5.02 19.73
C ILE A 124 0.00 4.24 18.76
N ASN A 125 -0.64 3.56 17.80
CA ASN A 125 0.06 2.74 16.83
C ASN A 125 -0.70 2.66 15.50
N ALA A 126 0.03 2.39 14.42
CA ALA A 126 -0.50 2.04 13.11
C ALA A 126 0.46 1.08 12.41
N PHE A 127 0.00 0.35 11.43
CA PHE A 127 0.86 -0.47 10.58
C PHE A 127 0.23 -0.71 9.20
N ALA A 128 1.10 -0.95 8.21
CA ALA A 128 0.72 -1.44 6.89
C ALA A 128 1.15 -2.91 6.73
N ALA A 129 0.28 -3.74 6.13
CA ALA A 129 0.56 -5.14 5.84
C ALA A 129 0.06 -5.53 4.45
N GLY A 130 0.78 -6.43 3.77
CA GLY A 130 0.45 -6.92 2.44
C GLY A 130 1.68 -7.37 1.65
N PHE A 131 1.49 -8.00 0.52
CA PHE A 131 2.57 -8.45 -0.38
C PHE A 131 2.80 -7.47 -1.54
N ALA A 132 1.79 -6.68 -1.91
CA ALA A 132 1.84 -5.68 -2.96
C ALA A 132 0.96 -4.47 -2.58
N PRO A 133 1.11 -3.30 -3.23
CA PRO A 133 0.25 -2.15 -2.99
C PRO A 133 -1.25 -2.47 -3.13
N ASN A 134 -1.60 -3.36 -4.05
CA ASN A 134 -2.99 -3.73 -4.34
C ASN A 134 -3.63 -4.68 -3.29
N ASP A 135 -2.84 -5.38 -2.48
CA ASP A 135 -3.34 -6.18 -1.35
C ASP A 135 -3.02 -5.54 0.01
N ALA A 136 -2.50 -4.31 0.00
CA ALA A 136 -2.17 -3.58 1.19
C ALA A 136 -3.40 -3.33 2.07
N VAL A 137 -3.18 -3.35 3.37
CA VAL A 137 -4.10 -2.88 4.38
C VAL A 137 -3.39 -1.89 5.29
N VAL A 138 -4.13 -0.92 5.82
CA VAL A 138 -3.65 -0.01 6.87
C VAL A 138 -4.49 -0.28 8.12
N ALA A 139 -3.83 -0.56 9.22
CA ALA A 139 -4.48 -0.77 10.51
C ALA A 139 -4.05 0.33 11.49
N VAL A 140 -5.01 0.89 12.23
CA VAL A 140 -4.80 1.96 13.19
C VAL A 140 -5.45 1.58 14.52
N THR A 141 -4.80 1.82 15.62
CA THR A 141 -5.32 1.53 16.95
C THR A 141 -6.36 2.56 17.38
N ARG A 142 -7.30 2.15 18.24
CA ARG A 142 -8.26 3.07 18.85
C ARG A 142 -7.54 4.19 19.61
N GLY A 143 -6.47 3.86 20.32
CA GLY A 143 -5.68 4.86 21.03
C GLY A 143 -5.08 5.93 20.13
N ALA A 144 -4.70 5.60 18.88
CA ALA A 144 -4.24 6.58 17.91
C ALA A 144 -5.40 7.49 17.45
N LEU A 145 -6.58 6.94 17.17
CA LEU A 145 -7.76 7.73 16.78
C LEU A 145 -8.20 8.70 17.88
N ASP A 146 -8.14 8.27 19.13
CA ASP A 146 -8.52 9.09 20.29
C ASP A 146 -7.48 10.17 20.63
N SER A 147 -6.22 9.92 20.33
CA SER A 147 -5.10 10.76 20.76
C SER A 147 -4.65 11.76 19.71
N LEU A 148 -4.69 11.38 18.43
CA LEU A 148 -4.11 12.16 17.34
C LEU A 148 -5.10 13.18 16.78
N GLU A 149 -4.56 14.32 16.38
CA GLU A 149 -5.28 15.30 15.55
C GLU A 149 -5.24 14.89 14.09
N ARG A 150 -6.06 15.57 13.26
CA ARG A 150 -6.11 15.21 11.83
C ARG A 150 -4.73 15.30 11.15
N ALA A 151 -3.97 16.36 11.43
CA ALA A 151 -2.64 16.54 10.85
C ALA A 151 -1.65 15.47 11.33
N GLU A 152 -1.72 15.10 12.61
CA GLU A 152 -0.88 14.03 13.18
C GLU A 152 -1.25 12.65 12.65
N LEU A 153 -2.57 12.35 12.56
CA LEU A 153 -3.07 11.11 11.95
C LEU A 153 -2.66 11.02 10.48
N LYS A 154 -2.71 12.14 9.76
CA LYS A 154 -2.25 12.25 8.38
C LYS A 154 -0.75 11.96 8.25
N GLY A 155 0.07 12.50 9.15
CA GLY A 155 1.51 12.21 9.22
C GLY A 155 1.81 10.73 9.44
N VAL A 156 1.09 10.07 10.37
CA VAL A 156 1.24 8.63 10.63
C VAL A 156 0.78 7.79 9.44
N VAL A 157 -0.37 8.07 8.86
CA VAL A 157 -0.86 7.35 7.68
C VAL A 157 0.07 7.54 6.50
N ALA A 158 0.59 8.75 6.27
CA ALA A 158 1.57 9.02 5.21
C ALA A 158 2.88 8.22 5.42
N HIS A 159 3.32 8.05 6.67
CA HIS A 159 4.46 7.19 7.02
C HIS A 159 4.19 5.72 6.63
N GLU A 160 3.00 5.19 6.93
CA GLU A 160 2.59 3.84 6.52
C GLU A 160 2.53 3.68 5.00
N PHE A 161 2.09 4.72 4.28
CA PHE A 161 2.15 4.74 2.82
C PHE A 161 3.59 4.74 2.30
N GLY A 162 4.53 5.35 3.01
CA GLY A 162 5.97 5.21 2.74
C GLY A 162 6.42 3.75 2.77
N HIS A 163 5.99 2.96 3.75
CA HIS A 163 6.28 1.52 3.83
C HIS A 163 5.62 0.71 2.71
N ILE A 164 4.39 1.07 2.30
CA ILE A 164 3.71 0.43 1.16
C ILE A 164 4.53 0.64 -0.12
N LEU A 165 4.92 1.87 -0.39
CA LEU A 165 5.69 2.24 -1.58
C LEU A 165 7.07 1.59 -1.62
N ASN A 166 7.78 1.58 -0.49
CA ASN A 166 9.10 0.98 -0.37
C ASN A 166 9.09 -0.56 -0.39
N GLY A 167 7.91 -1.20 -0.33
CA GLY A 167 7.76 -2.65 -0.28
C GLY A 167 8.19 -3.28 1.04
N ASP A 168 8.31 -2.50 2.11
CA ASP A 168 8.69 -2.96 3.45
C ASP A 168 7.68 -3.95 4.03
N MET A 169 6.39 -3.70 3.81
CA MET A 169 5.31 -4.60 4.23
C MET A 169 5.51 -6.03 3.69
N ARG A 170 5.95 -6.18 2.42
CA ARG A 170 6.23 -7.49 1.82
C ARG A 170 7.32 -8.25 2.54
N LEU A 171 8.40 -7.55 2.87
CA LEU A 171 9.48 -8.15 3.63
C LEU A 171 9.00 -8.61 5.00
N ASN A 172 8.21 -7.77 5.69
CA ASN A 172 7.62 -8.13 6.98
C ASN A 172 6.72 -9.37 6.86
N MET A 173 5.86 -9.46 5.85
CA MET A 173 5.00 -10.65 5.61
C MET A 173 5.84 -11.93 5.42
N ARG A 174 6.92 -11.85 4.65
CA ARG A 174 7.84 -13.00 4.47
C ARG A 174 8.55 -13.38 5.76
N LEU A 175 9.02 -12.40 6.53
CA LEU A 175 9.65 -12.64 7.81
C LEU A 175 8.70 -13.31 8.81
N ILE A 176 7.44 -12.86 8.90
CA ILE A 176 6.42 -13.51 9.74
C ILE A 176 6.28 -14.98 9.35
N GLY A 177 6.14 -15.29 8.06
CA GLY A 177 6.03 -16.66 7.58
C GLY A 177 7.22 -17.54 7.95
N ILE A 178 8.43 -17.00 7.75
CA ILE A 178 9.68 -17.71 8.01
C ILE A 178 9.91 -17.92 9.51
N LEU A 179 9.70 -16.90 10.33
CA LEU A 179 9.94 -16.94 11.78
C LEU A 179 8.95 -17.85 12.52
N TYR A 180 7.74 -18.02 11.98
CA TYR A 180 6.73 -18.92 12.53
C TYR A 180 7.23 -20.36 12.67
N GLY A 181 8.09 -20.84 11.77
CA GLY A 181 8.69 -22.16 11.87
C GLY A 181 9.54 -22.35 13.13
N ILE A 182 10.27 -21.33 13.54
CA ILE A 182 11.05 -21.34 14.78
C ILE A 182 10.13 -21.20 15.99
N GLU A 183 9.11 -20.37 15.90
CA GLU A 183 8.12 -20.15 16.96
C GLU A 183 7.37 -21.44 17.33
N VAL A 184 7.03 -22.26 16.34
CA VAL A 184 6.37 -23.56 16.54
C VAL A 184 7.18 -24.46 17.48
N LEU A 185 8.50 -24.41 17.48
CA LEU A 185 9.32 -25.18 18.43
C LEU A 185 9.06 -24.75 19.88
N ALA A 186 9.01 -23.43 20.13
CA ALA A 186 8.70 -22.92 21.46
C ALA A 186 7.29 -23.29 21.91
N LEU A 187 6.31 -23.21 20.99
CA LEU A 187 4.91 -23.59 21.25
C LEU A 187 4.77 -25.09 21.59
N LEU A 188 5.48 -25.96 20.85
CA LEU A 188 5.49 -27.40 21.13
C LEU A 188 6.13 -27.71 22.49
N GLY A 189 7.22 -27.00 22.84
CA GLY A 189 7.85 -27.11 24.14
C GLY A 189 6.89 -26.72 25.27
N GLN A 190 6.18 -25.61 25.13
CA GLN A 190 5.16 -25.15 26.10
C GLN A 190 4.01 -26.16 26.23
N GLY A 191 3.50 -26.67 25.09
CA GLY A 191 2.46 -27.70 25.08
C GLY A 191 2.88 -28.99 25.80
N GLY A 192 4.14 -29.40 25.63
CA GLY A 192 4.72 -30.54 26.32
C GLY A 192 4.75 -30.35 27.84
N LEU A 193 5.18 -29.16 28.30
CA LEU A 193 5.17 -28.82 29.73
C LEU A 193 3.75 -28.72 30.34
N ALA A 194 2.81 -28.14 29.61
CA ALA A 194 1.43 -28.01 30.04
C ALA A 194 0.75 -29.38 30.23
N ARG A 195 0.96 -30.31 29.29
CA ARG A 195 0.45 -31.69 29.40
C ARG A 195 1.03 -32.43 30.59
N ARG A 196 2.33 -32.23 30.92
CA ARG A 196 2.97 -32.83 32.09
C ARG A 196 2.36 -32.34 33.40
N ARG A 197 2.06 -31.05 33.52
CA ARG A 197 1.39 -30.49 34.71
C ARG A 197 0.01 -31.11 34.97
N HIS A 198 -0.72 -31.49 33.91
CA HIS A 198 -2.05 -32.07 34.02
C HIS A 198 -2.05 -33.56 34.40
N LYS A 199 -1.00 -34.34 33.98
CA LYS A 199 -0.96 -35.78 34.20
C LYS A 199 -0.30 -36.22 35.53
N GLY A 200 0.37 -35.34 36.26
CA GLY A 200 0.99 -35.63 37.55
C GLY A 200 2.11 -36.68 37.53
N ASP A 201 2.57 -37.10 36.35
CA ASP A 201 3.51 -38.17 36.16
C ASP A 201 4.95 -37.67 36.24
N VAL A 202 5.65 -38.02 37.29
CA VAL A 202 7.02 -37.58 37.63
C VAL A 202 8.08 -38.42 36.91
N THR A 203 7.69 -39.49 36.23
CA THR A 203 8.59 -40.52 35.72
C THR A 203 9.19 -40.25 34.32
N GLU A 204 8.68 -39.28 33.55
CA GLU A 204 9.23 -38.95 32.23
C GLU A 204 10.16 -37.73 32.26
N THR A 205 11.31 -37.88 32.91
CA THR A 205 12.36 -36.82 32.96
C THR A 205 12.79 -36.39 31.56
N GLY A 206 12.81 -37.30 30.58
CA GLY A 206 13.21 -37.02 29.18
C GLY A 206 12.27 -36.05 28.45
N VAL A 207 10.95 -36.21 28.61
CA VAL A 207 9.98 -35.29 27.94
C VAL A 207 10.05 -33.88 28.53
N GLY A 208 10.31 -33.76 29.85
CA GLY A 208 10.50 -32.47 30.50
C GLY A 208 11.73 -31.73 30.00
N VAL A 209 12.87 -32.42 29.89
CA VAL A 209 14.13 -31.86 29.37
C VAL A 209 13.97 -31.44 27.92
N LEU A 210 13.36 -32.29 27.09
CA LEU A 210 13.09 -31.95 25.68
C LEU A 210 12.18 -30.72 25.57
N SER A 211 11.12 -30.64 26.35
CA SER A 211 10.18 -29.49 26.32
C SER A 211 10.87 -28.19 26.71
N VAL A 212 11.66 -28.18 27.79
CA VAL A 212 12.43 -26.99 28.21
C VAL A 212 13.45 -26.60 27.13
N THR A 213 14.13 -27.58 26.55
CA THR A 213 15.10 -27.31 25.48
C THR A 213 14.44 -26.70 24.25
N LEU A 214 13.29 -27.23 23.82
CA LEU A 214 12.54 -26.66 22.69
C LEU A 214 12.10 -25.22 22.98
N ILE A 215 11.73 -24.91 24.21
CA ILE A 215 11.40 -23.54 24.64
C ILE A 215 12.64 -22.65 24.54
N VAL A 216 13.73 -23.04 25.18
CA VAL A 216 14.96 -22.24 25.24
C VAL A 216 15.52 -21.99 23.83
N VAL A 217 15.65 -23.06 23.03
CA VAL A 217 16.16 -22.97 21.67
C VAL A 217 15.22 -22.19 20.75
N GLY A 218 13.90 -22.39 20.88
CA GLY A 218 12.92 -21.63 20.11
C GLY A 218 12.96 -20.13 20.44
N TYR A 219 13.00 -19.75 21.72
CA TYR A 219 13.10 -18.33 22.10
C TYR A 219 14.46 -17.71 21.77
N ALA A 220 15.56 -18.45 21.89
CA ALA A 220 16.87 -17.98 21.44
C ALA A 220 16.89 -17.71 19.92
N GLY A 221 16.29 -18.63 19.13
CA GLY A 221 16.12 -18.42 17.69
C GLY A 221 15.26 -17.20 17.36
N LEU A 222 14.17 -17.00 18.08
CA LEU A 222 13.32 -15.80 17.91
C LEU A 222 14.06 -14.52 18.31
N ALA A 223 14.85 -14.53 19.39
CA ALA A 223 15.67 -13.39 19.81
C ALA A 223 16.70 -13.00 18.74
N LEU A 224 17.39 -13.99 18.17
CA LEU A 224 18.33 -13.79 17.09
C LEU A 224 17.64 -13.21 15.84
N ALA A 225 16.48 -13.74 15.50
CA ALA A 225 15.69 -13.26 14.38
C ALA A 225 15.21 -11.82 14.56
N ARG A 226 14.81 -11.45 15.78
CA ARG A 226 14.45 -10.06 16.15
C ARG A 226 15.64 -9.13 16.01
N TRP A 227 16.80 -9.56 16.48
CA TRP A 227 18.03 -8.77 16.39
C TRP A 227 18.45 -8.51 14.93
N ILE A 228 18.40 -9.53 14.08
CA ILE A 228 18.63 -9.40 12.63
C ILE A 228 17.65 -8.40 12.01
N ARG A 229 16.38 -8.47 12.38
CA ARG A 229 15.33 -7.57 11.89
C ARG A 229 15.57 -6.12 12.33
N ALA A 230 15.95 -5.87 13.57
CA ALA A 230 16.22 -4.54 14.10
C ALA A 230 17.37 -3.82 13.36
N GLY A 231 18.42 -4.56 12.95
CA GLY A 231 19.54 -4.00 12.20
C GLY A 231 19.19 -3.46 10.81
N ILE A 232 18.07 -3.94 10.22
CA ILE A 232 17.68 -3.58 8.85
C ILE A 232 16.70 -2.40 8.84
N SER A 233 16.02 -2.17 9.95
CA SER A 233 14.86 -1.27 10.03
C SER A 233 15.20 0.22 10.01
N ARG A 234 16.26 0.66 10.69
CA ARG A 234 16.52 2.10 10.95
C ARG A 234 16.53 3.00 9.70
N GLN A 235 17.21 2.60 8.65
CA GLN A 235 17.28 3.41 7.42
C GLN A 235 15.94 3.52 6.70
N ARG A 236 15.07 2.49 6.83
CA ARG A 236 13.75 2.45 6.21
C ARG A 236 12.77 3.38 6.92
N GLU A 237 12.91 3.48 8.23
CA GLU A 237 12.11 4.40 9.04
C GLU A 237 12.37 5.85 8.66
N TYR A 238 13.64 6.25 8.56
CA TYR A 238 13.99 7.60 8.12
C TYR A 238 13.50 7.89 6.70
N LEU A 239 13.47 6.86 5.86
CA LEU A 239 12.92 6.99 4.53
C LEU A 239 11.41 7.13 4.53
N ALA A 240 10.71 6.33 5.34
CA ALA A 240 9.25 6.45 5.50
C ALA A 240 8.89 7.82 6.09
N ASP A 241 9.69 8.35 7.04
CA ASP A 241 9.54 9.71 7.55
C ASP A 241 9.72 10.76 6.45
N ALA A 242 10.74 10.60 5.60
CA ALA A 242 10.96 11.50 4.47
C ALA A 242 9.79 11.46 3.45
N HIS A 243 9.26 10.26 3.14
CA HIS A 243 8.06 10.13 2.32
C HIS A 243 6.82 10.75 3.00
N ALA A 244 6.66 10.56 4.31
CA ALA A 244 5.56 11.19 5.03
C ALA A 244 5.60 12.71 4.91
N VAL A 245 6.78 13.31 5.08
CA VAL A 245 6.99 14.75 4.89
C VAL A 245 6.77 15.15 3.42
N GLN A 246 7.26 14.34 2.47
CA GLN A 246 7.06 14.59 1.05
C GLN A 246 5.58 14.60 0.67
N PHE A 247 4.79 13.62 1.16
CA PHE A 247 3.35 13.52 0.85
C PHE A 247 2.53 14.55 1.59
N THR A 248 2.82 14.82 2.86
CA THR A 248 2.05 15.78 3.67
C THR A 248 2.51 17.21 3.49
N ARG A 249 3.75 17.43 3.05
CA ARG A 249 4.44 18.73 3.06
C ARG A 249 4.44 19.41 4.43
N GLU A 250 4.12 18.66 5.49
CA GLU A 250 3.94 19.15 6.85
C GLU A 250 4.70 18.24 7.83
N PRO A 251 5.95 18.55 8.20
CA PRO A 251 6.74 17.75 9.14
C PRO A 251 6.15 17.76 10.55
N ASP A 252 5.43 18.83 10.93
CA ASP A 252 4.89 19.01 12.28
C ASP A 252 3.81 17.99 12.64
N GLY A 253 3.04 17.52 11.66
CA GLY A 253 2.04 16.47 11.86
C GLY A 253 2.68 15.17 12.35
N LEU A 254 3.67 14.65 11.63
CA LEU A 254 4.38 13.45 12.05
C LEU A 254 5.17 13.67 13.34
N ALA A 255 5.86 14.79 13.48
CA ALA A 255 6.60 15.12 14.70
C ALA A 255 5.67 15.18 15.94
N GLY A 256 4.49 15.79 15.81
CA GLY A 256 3.47 15.84 16.87
C GLY A 256 2.98 14.45 17.28
N ALA A 257 2.72 13.56 16.30
CA ALA A 257 2.36 12.17 16.56
C ALA A 257 3.47 11.44 17.33
N LEU A 258 4.72 11.54 16.87
CA LEU A 258 5.88 10.91 17.53
C LEU A 258 6.09 11.43 18.96
N LYS A 259 5.91 12.75 19.20
CA LYS A 259 5.94 13.35 20.54
C LYS A 259 4.87 12.76 21.45
N LYS A 260 3.63 12.57 20.95
CA LYS A 260 2.53 11.96 21.71
C LYS A 260 2.80 10.50 22.04
N VAL A 261 3.36 9.75 21.09
CA VAL A 261 3.84 8.38 21.34
C VAL A 261 4.89 8.39 22.46
N ALA A 262 5.93 9.22 22.34
CA ALA A 262 6.98 9.35 23.36
C ALA A 262 6.43 9.72 24.74
N ALA A 263 5.53 10.72 24.83
CA ALA A 263 4.92 11.16 26.07
C ALA A 263 4.07 10.07 26.75
N ARG A 264 3.40 9.22 25.99
CA ARG A 264 2.61 8.10 26.52
C ARG A 264 3.49 7.03 27.16
N TYR A 265 4.61 6.70 26.53
CA TYR A 265 5.56 5.70 27.04
C TYR A 265 6.44 6.23 28.18
N ALA A 266 6.84 7.51 28.16
CA ALA A 266 7.62 8.14 29.22
C ALA A 266 7.00 8.03 30.61
N GLY A 267 5.73 7.80 30.69
CA GLY A 267 5.02 7.73 31.95
C GLY A 267 4.94 6.38 32.63
N LEU A 268 5.45 5.34 32.02
CA LEU A 268 5.49 4.01 32.62
C LEU A 268 6.74 3.82 33.51
N ASN A 269 7.81 4.60 33.29
CA ASN A 269 9.06 4.53 34.06
C ASN A 269 9.67 5.93 34.19
N GLY A 270 9.70 6.49 35.37
CA GLY A 270 10.03 7.85 35.72
C GLY A 270 11.41 8.44 35.31
N ASN A 271 12.10 7.93 34.31
CA ASN A 271 13.42 8.39 33.89
C ASN A 271 13.52 8.51 32.35
N THR A 272 13.79 9.72 31.85
CA THR A 272 13.77 10.06 30.42
C THR A 272 14.91 9.38 29.62
N GLU A 273 16.05 9.06 30.28
CA GLU A 273 17.20 8.41 29.63
C GLU A 273 16.99 6.89 29.42
N GLU A 274 16.23 6.23 30.30
CA GLU A 274 15.90 4.81 30.16
C GLU A 274 14.84 4.52 29.09
N ILE A 275 14.06 5.52 28.66
CA ILE A 275 12.98 5.38 27.67
C ILE A 275 13.52 4.98 26.30
N THR A 276 14.74 5.39 25.96
CA THR A 276 15.39 5.04 24.69
C THR A 276 15.60 3.53 24.52
N HIS A 277 15.71 2.79 25.63
CA HIS A 277 15.94 1.35 25.63
C HIS A 277 14.69 0.50 25.95
N MET A 278 13.64 1.10 26.53
CA MET A 278 12.47 0.37 27.06
C MET A 278 11.22 0.43 26.18
N LEU A 279 11.27 1.10 25.04
CA LEU A 279 10.19 1.06 24.03
C LEU A 279 9.97 -0.34 23.40
N PHE A 280 10.68 -1.34 23.92
CA PHE A 280 10.65 -2.72 23.45
C PHE A 280 9.90 -3.70 24.37
N ALA A 281 9.22 -3.22 25.40
CA ALA A 281 8.56 -4.07 26.39
C ALA A 281 7.04 -3.88 26.39
N SER A 282 6.36 -4.33 25.36
CA SER A 282 4.94 -4.61 25.39
C SER A 282 4.63 -5.94 24.69
N ASP A 283 3.54 -6.54 25.07
CA ASP A 283 3.07 -7.92 24.83
C ASP A 283 3.56 -8.61 23.54
N ALA A 284 3.76 -9.93 23.61
CA ALA A 284 4.42 -10.77 22.62
C ALA A 284 3.93 -10.63 21.16
N ILE A 285 2.74 -10.10 20.94
CA ILE A 285 2.15 -9.86 19.61
C ILE A 285 2.51 -8.47 19.10
N GLY A 286 2.56 -7.42 19.95
CA GLY A 286 3.02 -6.08 19.59
C GLY A 286 4.49 -6.04 19.12
N GLN A 287 5.33 -6.90 19.68
CA GLN A 287 6.77 -6.98 19.37
C GLN A 287 7.10 -7.41 17.93
N ILE A 288 6.16 -7.97 17.18
CA ILE A 288 6.37 -8.35 15.77
C ILE A 288 6.57 -7.11 14.88
N PHE A 289 6.05 -5.95 15.31
CA PHE A 289 6.04 -4.69 14.54
C PHE A 289 6.92 -3.58 15.13
N GLU A 290 7.54 -3.77 16.30
CA GLU A 290 8.46 -2.81 16.90
C GLU A 290 9.85 -2.82 16.25
N THR A 291 9.97 -2.13 15.12
CA THR A 291 11.24 -1.98 14.38
C THR A 291 11.66 -0.53 14.21
N HIS A 292 11.10 0.38 15.00
CA HIS A 292 11.36 1.81 14.85
C HIS A 292 12.66 2.25 15.59
N PRO A 293 13.44 3.18 15.01
CA PRO A 293 14.57 3.81 15.70
C PRO A 293 14.10 4.68 16.85
N PRO A 294 15.02 5.17 17.72
CA PRO A 294 14.66 6.02 18.85
C PRO A 294 13.77 7.19 18.43
N LEU A 295 12.58 7.30 19.04
CA LEU A 295 11.57 8.29 18.68
C LEU A 295 12.10 9.71 18.74
N LEU A 296 12.92 10.03 19.77
CA LEU A 296 13.48 11.35 19.96
C LEU A 296 14.42 11.77 18.84
N ASP A 297 15.17 10.83 18.27
CA ASP A 297 16.06 11.11 17.14
C ASP A 297 15.24 11.43 15.87
N ARG A 298 14.14 10.71 15.64
CA ARG A 298 13.21 11.00 14.54
C ARG A 298 12.56 12.38 14.72
N VAL A 299 12.11 12.71 15.95
CA VAL A 299 11.55 14.04 16.24
C VAL A 299 12.56 15.15 15.97
N ARG A 300 13.83 14.99 16.39
CA ARG A 300 14.88 16.00 16.14
C ARG A 300 15.20 16.20 14.66
N ILE A 301 15.09 15.15 13.84
CA ILE A 301 15.26 15.26 12.38
C ILE A 301 14.12 16.08 11.78
N LEU A 302 12.88 15.86 12.22
CA LEU A 302 11.70 16.56 11.73
C LEU A 302 11.60 17.99 12.29
N GLN A 303 12.00 18.17 13.54
CA GLN A 303 12.01 19.44 14.28
C GLN A 303 13.33 19.62 15.01
N PRO A 304 14.36 20.24 14.38
CA PRO A 304 15.70 20.40 14.98
C PRO A 304 15.72 21.20 16.30
N GLN A 305 14.71 22.05 16.54
CA GLN A 305 14.61 22.88 17.74
C GLN A 305 13.81 22.21 18.87
N PHE A 306 13.46 20.93 18.74
CA PHE A 306 12.68 20.21 19.74
C PHE A 306 13.38 20.12 21.10
N ASP A 307 12.66 20.53 22.15
CA ASP A 307 13.08 20.37 23.54
C ASP A 307 12.31 19.20 24.20
N PRO A 308 13.01 18.19 24.76
CA PRO A 308 12.37 17.07 25.46
C PRO A 308 11.47 17.51 26.64
N GLU A 309 11.68 18.69 27.24
CA GLU A 309 10.83 19.23 28.29
C GLU A 309 9.36 19.45 27.84
N GLU A 310 9.13 19.65 26.52
CA GLU A 310 7.78 19.76 25.96
C GLU A 310 6.91 18.51 26.21
N LEU A 311 7.53 17.35 26.44
CA LEU A 311 6.81 16.09 26.68
C LEU A 311 6.17 16.06 28.08
N LYS A 312 6.67 16.78 29.06
CA LYS A 312 6.20 16.72 30.45
C LYS A 312 4.71 17.07 30.60
N GLY A 313 4.25 18.16 29.97
CA GLY A 313 2.83 18.55 30.02
C GLY A 313 1.93 17.87 28.98
N LEU A 314 2.54 17.21 27.96
CA LEU A 314 1.80 16.62 26.84
C LEU A 314 0.98 15.40 27.26
N ARG A 315 1.48 14.59 28.19
CA ARG A 315 0.82 13.39 28.70
C ARG A 315 -0.50 13.69 29.41
N GLU A 316 -0.52 14.71 30.25
CA GLU A 316 -1.74 15.10 30.98
C GLU A 316 -2.82 15.57 30.02
N ARG A 317 -2.45 16.41 29.06
CA ARG A 317 -3.32 16.89 27.99
C ARG A 317 -3.85 15.72 27.13
N LEU A 318 -2.99 14.75 26.81
CA LEU A 318 -3.35 13.56 26.04
C LEU A 318 -4.38 12.70 26.80
N ASN A 319 -4.13 12.45 28.09
CA ASN A 319 -5.05 11.66 28.92
C ASN A 319 -6.41 12.37 29.10
N ALA A 320 -6.42 13.69 29.24
CA ALA A 320 -7.67 14.48 29.32
C ALA A 320 -8.47 14.34 28.01
N ARG A 321 -7.81 14.49 26.86
CA ARG A 321 -8.43 14.37 25.53
C ARG A 321 -9.00 12.97 25.25
N VAL A 322 -8.27 11.91 25.59
CA VAL A 322 -8.74 10.52 25.44
C VAL A 322 -9.99 10.28 26.28
N ARG A 323 -10.03 10.80 27.52
CA ARG A 323 -11.22 10.71 28.37
C ARG A 323 -12.41 11.48 27.82
N GLU A 324 -12.20 12.67 27.27
CA GLU A 324 -13.22 13.49 26.64
C GLU A 324 -13.84 12.76 25.43
N ARG A 325 -13.02 12.27 24.51
CA ARG A 325 -13.47 11.51 23.34
C ARG A 325 -14.18 10.19 23.69
N ALA A 326 -13.73 9.53 24.77
CA ALA A 326 -14.44 8.35 25.27
C ALA A 326 -15.83 8.70 25.82
N ARG A 327 -15.99 9.88 26.44
CA ARG A 327 -17.30 10.39 26.89
C ARG A 327 -18.19 10.76 25.71
N GLU A 328 -17.66 11.48 24.73
CA GLU A 328 -18.40 11.85 23.50
C GLU A 328 -18.97 10.60 22.82
N ARG A 329 -18.15 9.54 22.64
CA ARG A 329 -18.62 8.26 22.05
C ARG A 329 -19.72 7.60 22.89
N ALA A 330 -19.60 7.64 24.21
CA ALA A 330 -20.64 7.04 25.07
C ALA A 330 -21.96 7.80 24.94
N VAL A 331 -21.91 9.11 24.74
CA VAL A 331 -23.11 9.94 24.50
C VAL A 331 -23.70 9.70 23.11
N ASP A 332 -22.84 9.67 22.06
CA ASP A 332 -23.29 9.41 20.68
C ASP A 332 -23.87 8.00 20.54
N GLY A 333 -23.27 7.00 21.20
CA GLY A 333 -23.81 5.64 21.24
C GLY A 333 -25.22 5.58 21.85
N MET A 334 -25.49 6.34 22.90
CA MET A 334 -26.82 6.46 23.53
C MET A 334 -27.82 7.23 22.66
N GLN A 335 -27.36 8.17 21.83
CA GLN A 335 -28.23 8.94 20.92
C GLN A 335 -28.59 8.14 19.65
N HIS A 336 -27.67 7.37 19.10
CA HIS A 336 -27.93 6.50 17.92
C HIS A 336 -28.91 5.35 18.20
N GLU A 337 -29.01 4.89 19.43
CA GLU A 337 -30.07 3.95 19.83
C GLU A 337 -31.47 4.61 19.87
N ARG A 338 -31.52 5.95 19.90
CA ARG A 338 -32.79 6.71 19.97
C ARG A 338 -33.27 7.32 18.65
N GLU A 339 -32.40 7.57 17.69
CA GLU A 339 -32.73 8.24 16.44
C GLU A 339 -32.16 7.46 15.23
N GLY A 340 -33.05 6.65 14.64
CA GLY A 340 -32.81 6.04 13.31
C GLY A 340 -32.93 7.06 12.19
N THR A 341 -32.03 8.05 12.09
CA THR A 341 -32.07 9.02 10.99
C THR A 341 -30.65 9.37 10.51
N LEU A 342 -30.48 9.36 9.20
CA LEU A 342 -29.27 9.68 8.46
C LEU A 342 -28.82 11.14 8.65
N PRO A 343 -27.55 11.45 8.97
CA PRO A 343 -27.09 12.84 9.01
C PRO A 343 -26.75 13.35 7.61
N GLY A 344 -27.29 14.52 7.29
CA GLY A 344 -27.03 15.28 6.07
C GLY A 344 -25.61 15.87 6.02
N ALA A 345 -25.13 16.03 4.78
CA ALA A 345 -23.88 16.70 4.44
C ALA A 345 -23.97 18.20 4.77
N GLY A 346 -23.13 18.67 5.68
CA GLY A 346 -23.01 20.10 5.97
C GLY A 346 -21.69 20.44 6.66
N ALA A 347 -21.00 21.43 6.10
CA ALA A 347 -19.94 22.24 6.66
C ALA A 347 -18.51 21.65 6.71
N VAL A 348 -17.77 21.78 5.61
CA VAL A 348 -16.30 21.99 5.63
C VAL A 348 -15.98 23.06 4.58
N GLY A 349 -15.99 24.30 4.97
CA GLY A 349 -15.72 25.38 4.03
C GLY A 349 -15.19 26.66 4.62
N ASP A 350 -14.35 26.62 5.68
CA ASP A 350 -13.69 27.85 6.15
C ASP A 350 -12.42 27.51 6.93
N ALA A 351 -11.29 27.37 6.23
CA ALA A 351 -9.94 27.63 6.74
C ALA A 351 -8.89 27.36 5.64
N LEU A 352 -8.77 28.22 4.62
CA LEU A 352 -7.69 28.14 3.64
C LEU A 352 -7.10 29.52 3.37
N GLY A 353 -6.05 29.85 4.12
CA GLY A 353 -5.10 30.91 3.81
C GLY A 353 -3.98 30.38 2.93
N GLY A 354 -3.74 31.04 1.79
CA GLY A 354 -2.93 30.57 0.69
C GLY A 354 -1.42 30.42 0.98
N HIS A 355 -0.89 29.27 0.56
CA HIS A 355 0.52 29.04 0.24
C HIS A 355 0.64 28.12 -0.98
N PRO A 356 1.48 28.45 -1.99
CA PRO A 356 1.55 27.70 -3.26
C PRO A 356 2.15 26.29 -3.15
N ALA A 357 2.76 25.91 -2.01
CA ALA A 357 3.29 24.56 -1.77
C ALA A 357 2.24 23.52 -1.31
N LEU A 358 0.99 23.95 -1.08
CA LEU A 358 -0.11 23.10 -0.61
C LEU A 358 -0.90 22.43 -1.77
N THR A 359 -0.53 22.68 -3.03
CA THR A 359 -1.37 22.33 -4.19
C THR A 359 -1.58 20.84 -4.41
N HIS A 360 -0.70 19.95 -3.98
CA HIS A 360 -0.80 18.52 -4.33
C HIS A 360 -1.67 17.70 -3.37
N ILE A 361 -1.53 17.87 -2.07
CA ILE A 361 -2.42 17.21 -1.10
C ILE A 361 -3.76 17.93 -1.00
N LEU A 362 -3.73 19.27 -1.09
CA LEU A 362 -4.95 20.04 -1.29
C LEU A 362 -5.65 19.60 -2.57
N GLY A 363 -4.90 19.27 -3.63
CA GLY A 363 -5.42 18.71 -4.86
C GLY A 363 -6.13 17.37 -4.64
N ALA A 364 -5.56 16.41 -3.92
CA ALA A 364 -6.19 15.13 -3.62
C ALA A 364 -7.42 15.28 -2.72
N GLY A 365 -7.32 16.08 -1.65
CA GLY A 365 -8.44 16.40 -0.77
C GLY A 365 -9.55 17.19 -1.50
N MET A 366 -9.17 18.13 -2.36
CA MET A 366 -10.11 18.89 -3.20
C MET A 366 -10.81 18.00 -4.24
N LEU A 367 -10.10 17.07 -4.88
CA LEU A 367 -10.67 16.09 -5.80
C LEU A 367 -11.70 15.20 -5.08
N LEU A 368 -11.36 14.71 -3.89
CA LEU A 368 -12.28 13.89 -3.09
C LEU A 368 -13.54 14.65 -2.66
N THR A 369 -13.39 15.92 -2.27
CA THR A 369 -14.52 16.77 -1.90
C THR A 369 -15.34 17.21 -3.10
N ALA A 370 -14.75 17.24 -4.28
CA ALA A 370 -15.43 17.57 -5.54
C ALA A 370 -16.26 16.40 -6.10
N ILE A 371 -16.03 15.16 -5.64
CA ILE A 371 -16.84 14.01 -6.05
C ILE A 371 -18.26 14.17 -5.48
N PRO A 372 -19.32 14.13 -6.30
CA PRO A 372 -20.70 14.21 -5.83
C PRO A 372 -21.00 13.17 -4.76
N GLY A 373 -21.71 13.59 -3.69
CA GLY A 373 -22.02 12.74 -2.54
C GLY A 373 -22.62 11.37 -2.89
N PRO A 374 -23.62 11.29 -3.79
CA PRO A 374 -24.22 10.03 -4.22
C PRO A 374 -23.20 9.08 -4.87
N LEU A 375 -22.28 9.59 -5.70
CA LEU A 375 -21.23 8.80 -6.35
C LEU A 375 -20.18 8.34 -5.35
N ALA A 376 -19.73 9.23 -4.46
CA ALA A 376 -18.78 8.89 -3.40
C ALA A 376 -19.35 7.84 -2.43
N TRP A 377 -20.65 7.93 -2.13
CA TRP A 377 -21.36 6.93 -1.33
C TRP A 377 -21.42 5.58 -2.05
N ALA A 378 -21.83 5.56 -3.30
CA ALA A 378 -21.94 4.34 -4.09
C ALA A 378 -20.58 3.66 -4.28
N ALA A 379 -19.50 4.43 -4.53
CA ALA A 379 -18.15 3.92 -4.69
C ALA A 379 -17.65 3.15 -3.46
N ARG A 380 -17.95 3.65 -2.26
CA ARG A 380 -17.55 3.02 -0.99
C ARG A 380 -18.43 1.84 -0.56
N SER A 381 -19.57 1.63 -1.22
CA SER A 381 -20.51 0.56 -0.92
C SER A 381 -20.13 -0.74 -1.63
N GLU A 382 -20.00 -1.85 -0.90
CA GLU A 382 -19.73 -3.17 -1.50
C GLU A 382 -20.80 -3.57 -2.53
N ALA A 383 -22.06 -3.21 -2.29
CA ALA A 383 -23.14 -3.53 -3.18
C ALA A 383 -23.19 -2.66 -4.44
N ARG A 384 -22.65 -1.43 -4.37
CA ARG A 384 -22.84 -0.39 -5.40
C ARG A 384 -21.56 0.02 -6.14
N ALA A 385 -20.37 -0.40 -5.69
CA ALA A 385 -19.11 -0.04 -6.32
C ALA A 385 -19.03 -0.43 -7.81
N ILE A 386 -19.63 -1.57 -8.18
CA ILE A 386 -19.73 -2.00 -9.58
C ILE A 386 -20.56 -0.98 -10.40
N ASP A 387 -21.65 -0.47 -9.84
CA ASP A 387 -22.55 0.48 -10.52
C ASP A 387 -21.80 1.76 -10.90
N VAL A 388 -20.89 2.21 -10.03
CA VAL A 388 -20.05 3.39 -10.26
C VAL A 388 -19.05 3.19 -11.39
N VAL A 389 -18.40 2.02 -11.45
CA VAL A 389 -17.50 1.67 -12.56
C VAL A 389 -18.24 1.66 -13.89
N LEU A 390 -19.42 1.01 -13.92
CA LEU A 390 -20.24 0.92 -15.13
C LEU A 390 -20.78 2.30 -15.56
N TYR A 391 -21.23 3.12 -14.59
CA TYR A 391 -21.64 4.50 -14.82
C TYR A 391 -20.53 5.35 -15.44
N SER A 392 -19.29 5.22 -14.95
CA SER A 392 -18.15 5.99 -15.45
C SER A 392 -17.81 5.71 -16.93
N LEU A 393 -18.26 4.55 -17.47
CA LEU A 393 -18.06 4.14 -18.86
C LEU A 393 -19.22 4.51 -19.78
N LEU A 394 -20.32 5.08 -19.24
CA LEU A 394 -21.46 5.44 -20.09
C LEU A 394 -21.10 6.57 -21.04
N SER A 395 -21.39 6.36 -22.31
CA SER A 395 -21.20 7.35 -23.38
C SER A 395 -22.10 8.56 -23.20
N ARG A 396 -21.63 9.71 -23.65
CA ARG A 396 -22.43 10.93 -23.78
C ARG A 396 -23.45 10.83 -24.92
N GLU A 397 -23.18 10.02 -25.94
CA GLU A 397 -24.08 9.78 -27.06
C GLU A 397 -25.25 8.89 -26.63
N THR A 398 -26.49 9.36 -26.85
CA THR A 398 -27.70 8.69 -26.35
C THR A 398 -27.85 7.27 -26.88
N GLU A 399 -27.63 7.05 -28.18
CA GLU A 399 -27.76 5.72 -28.80
C GLU A 399 -26.73 4.72 -28.28
N VAL A 400 -25.48 5.16 -28.06
CA VAL A 400 -24.43 4.32 -27.49
C VAL A 400 -24.75 4.00 -26.03
N ARG A 401 -25.15 5.01 -25.26
CA ARG A 401 -25.51 4.86 -23.84
C ARG A 401 -26.68 3.89 -23.64
N GLU A 402 -27.72 3.96 -24.46
CA GLU A 402 -28.84 3.03 -24.39
C GLU A 402 -28.41 1.59 -24.68
N ARG A 403 -27.55 1.39 -25.68
CA ARG A 403 -26.93 0.06 -25.95
C ARG A 403 -26.10 -0.42 -24.76
N GLN A 404 -25.29 0.47 -24.18
CA GLN A 404 -24.47 0.12 -23.00
C GLN A 404 -25.35 -0.26 -21.80
N LEU A 405 -26.43 0.47 -21.52
CA LEU A 405 -27.39 0.13 -20.47
C LEU A 405 -28.08 -1.22 -20.73
N ALA A 406 -28.45 -1.50 -21.98
CA ALA A 406 -29.01 -2.81 -22.35
C ALA A 406 -28.00 -3.96 -22.13
N MET A 407 -26.72 -3.75 -22.49
CA MET A 407 -25.63 -4.73 -22.20
C MET A 407 -25.45 -4.98 -20.71
N ILE A 408 -25.59 -3.95 -19.88
CA ILE A 408 -25.52 -4.07 -18.42
C ILE A 408 -26.69 -4.90 -17.90
N GLY A 409 -27.91 -4.63 -18.38
CA GLY A 409 -29.12 -5.37 -18.02
C GLY A 409 -29.03 -6.85 -18.39
N GLU A 410 -28.53 -7.16 -19.60
CA GLU A 410 -28.31 -8.52 -20.06
C GLU A 410 -27.28 -9.27 -19.21
N ALA A 411 -26.17 -8.62 -18.86
CA ALA A 411 -25.07 -9.27 -18.15
C ALA A 411 -25.29 -9.40 -16.64
N LEU A 412 -25.89 -8.39 -15.99
CA LEU A 412 -25.98 -8.25 -14.54
C LEU A 412 -27.41 -8.11 -14.00
N GLY A 413 -28.41 -8.10 -14.88
CA GLY A 413 -29.82 -7.99 -14.52
C GLY A 413 -30.37 -6.55 -14.53
N VAL A 414 -31.71 -6.45 -14.67
CA VAL A 414 -32.44 -5.18 -14.80
C VAL A 414 -32.26 -4.27 -13.57
N GLU A 415 -32.18 -4.84 -12.37
CA GLU A 415 -31.96 -4.07 -11.14
C GLU A 415 -30.65 -3.26 -11.18
N ARG A 416 -29.59 -3.88 -11.74
CA ARG A 416 -28.28 -3.23 -11.89
C ARG A 416 -28.32 -2.16 -12.98
N GLN A 417 -28.99 -2.44 -14.09
CA GLN A 417 -29.23 -1.45 -15.15
C GLN A 417 -29.92 -0.21 -14.62
N GLU A 418 -31.02 -0.39 -13.85
CA GLU A 418 -31.73 0.73 -13.22
C GLU A 418 -30.86 1.49 -12.20
N ALA A 419 -30.03 0.79 -11.44
CA ALA A 419 -29.14 1.41 -10.48
C ALA A 419 -28.11 2.33 -11.16
N VAL A 420 -27.51 1.86 -12.25
CA VAL A 420 -26.59 2.67 -13.08
C VAL A 420 -27.33 3.82 -13.75
N GLY A 421 -28.55 3.60 -14.24
CA GLY A 421 -29.42 4.64 -14.79
C GLY A 421 -29.77 5.74 -13.77
N ARG A 422 -30.01 5.37 -12.50
CA ARG A 422 -30.24 6.35 -11.42
C ARG A 422 -29.00 7.21 -11.14
N LEU A 423 -27.79 6.64 -11.16
CA LEU A 423 -26.55 7.40 -11.02
C LEU A 423 -26.38 8.39 -12.17
N GLN A 424 -26.64 7.96 -13.40
CA GLN A 424 -26.58 8.80 -14.60
C GLN A 424 -27.64 9.92 -14.58
N HIS A 425 -28.82 9.66 -14.03
CA HIS A 425 -29.86 10.70 -13.85
C HIS A 425 -29.49 11.73 -12.78
N ALA A 426 -28.88 11.27 -11.68
CA ALA A 426 -28.45 12.15 -10.58
C ALA A 426 -27.26 13.03 -11.00
N GLU A 427 -26.34 12.47 -11.76
CA GLU A 427 -25.14 13.15 -12.26
C GLU A 427 -24.98 12.88 -13.75
N PRO A 428 -25.63 13.67 -14.61
CA PRO A 428 -25.66 13.43 -16.06
C PRO A 428 -24.27 13.52 -16.72
N VAL A 429 -23.36 14.32 -16.14
CA VAL A 429 -22.01 14.57 -16.66
C VAL A 429 -20.99 14.47 -15.53
N LEU A 430 -20.23 13.38 -15.50
CA LEU A 430 -19.05 13.27 -14.62
C LEU A 430 -17.90 14.09 -15.21
N ARG A 431 -17.29 14.96 -14.38
CA ARG A 431 -16.09 15.69 -14.73
C ARG A 431 -14.94 14.71 -15.00
N GLU A 432 -14.13 14.98 -15.98
CA GLU A 432 -13.07 14.07 -16.45
C GLU A 432 -11.99 13.82 -15.40
N ASP A 433 -11.60 14.87 -14.68
CA ASP A 433 -10.62 14.79 -13.59
C ASP A 433 -11.06 13.96 -12.37
N LEU A 434 -12.38 13.74 -12.19
CA LEU A 434 -12.96 12.97 -11.10
C LEU A 434 -13.10 11.46 -11.40
N ARG A 435 -12.97 11.04 -12.65
CA ARG A 435 -13.26 9.66 -13.08
C ARG A 435 -12.30 8.65 -12.48
N LEU A 436 -10.98 8.87 -12.59
CA LEU A 436 -9.99 7.97 -11.97
C LEU A 436 -10.02 8.00 -10.44
N PRO A 437 -10.09 9.16 -9.75
CA PRO A 437 -10.31 9.19 -8.31
C PRO A 437 -11.54 8.40 -7.85
N LEU A 438 -12.63 8.44 -8.61
CA LEU A 438 -13.84 7.70 -8.31
C LEU A 438 -13.64 6.18 -8.41
N LEU A 439 -12.86 5.69 -9.40
CA LEU A 439 -12.45 4.29 -9.50
C LEU A 439 -11.60 3.87 -8.29
N GLU A 440 -10.64 4.71 -7.88
CA GLU A 440 -9.80 4.43 -6.72
C GLU A 440 -10.62 4.28 -5.43
N LEU A 441 -11.67 5.11 -5.24
CA LEU A 441 -12.59 4.97 -4.12
C LEU A 441 -13.41 3.67 -4.16
N ALA A 442 -13.71 3.17 -5.36
CA ALA A 442 -14.47 1.93 -5.53
C ALA A 442 -13.60 0.67 -5.32
N PHE A 443 -12.29 0.79 -5.49
CA PHE A 443 -11.38 -0.36 -5.50
C PHE A 443 -11.42 -1.22 -4.23
N PRO A 444 -11.46 -0.69 -2.97
CA PRO A 444 -11.57 -1.51 -1.77
C PRO A 444 -12.79 -2.44 -1.75
N ALA A 445 -13.88 -2.04 -2.37
CA ALA A 445 -15.06 -2.87 -2.53
C ALA A 445 -14.91 -3.88 -3.68
N LEU A 446 -14.37 -3.45 -4.84
CA LEU A 446 -14.18 -4.27 -6.03
C LEU A 446 -13.17 -5.42 -5.81
N ARG A 447 -12.12 -5.22 -5.02
CA ARG A 447 -11.14 -6.27 -4.71
C ARG A 447 -11.74 -7.47 -3.96
N ARG A 448 -12.92 -7.32 -3.36
CA ARG A 448 -13.64 -8.35 -2.60
C ARG A 448 -14.56 -9.22 -3.45
N LEU A 449 -14.81 -8.83 -4.68
CA LEU A 449 -15.60 -9.62 -5.62
C LEU A 449 -15.00 -11.02 -5.72
N ASP A 450 -15.86 -12.03 -5.84
CA ASP A 450 -15.42 -13.38 -6.08
C ASP A 450 -14.81 -13.56 -7.49
N ARG A 451 -14.25 -14.73 -7.79
CA ARG A 451 -13.60 -14.99 -9.07
C ARG A 451 -14.57 -14.87 -10.25
N HIS A 452 -15.82 -15.29 -10.07
CA HIS A 452 -16.83 -15.26 -11.13
C HIS A 452 -17.34 -13.84 -11.37
N GLU A 453 -17.60 -13.10 -10.29
CA GLU A 453 -18.02 -11.71 -10.37
C GLU A 453 -16.95 -10.85 -11.04
N ARG A 454 -15.68 -11.02 -10.68
CA ARG A 454 -14.55 -10.32 -11.34
C ARG A 454 -14.45 -10.64 -12.83
N ALA A 455 -14.59 -11.91 -13.21
CA ALA A 455 -14.55 -12.30 -14.61
C ALA A 455 -15.73 -11.70 -15.41
N ARG A 456 -16.93 -11.70 -14.83
CA ARG A 456 -18.13 -11.07 -15.43
C ARG A 456 -17.96 -9.57 -15.58
N LEU A 457 -17.47 -8.89 -14.53
CA LEU A 457 -17.24 -7.45 -14.57
C LEU A 457 -16.22 -7.09 -15.66
N ARG A 458 -15.07 -7.79 -15.70
CA ARG A 458 -14.04 -7.56 -16.74
C ARG A 458 -14.59 -7.74 -18.16
N GLY A 459 -15.31 -8.83 -18.41
CA GLY A 459 -15.89 -9.07 -19.73
C GLY A 459 -16.97 -8.05 -20.12
N LEU A 460 -17.71 -7.52 -19.15
CA LEU A 460 -18.68 -6.45 -19.39
C LEU A 460 -17.98 -5.12 -19.66
N VAL A 461 -16.99 -4.74 -18.86
CA VAL A 461 -16.20 -3.52 -19.04
C VAL A 461 -15.54 -3.51 -20.43
N ASP A 462 -14.94 -4.61 -20.87
CA ASP A 462 -14.36 -4.72 -22.21
C ASP A 462 -15.42 -4.47 -23.31
N ARG A 463 -16.61 -5.05 -23.21
CA ARG A 463 -17.69 -4.83 -24.17
C ARG A 463 -18.20 -3.38 -24.16
N LEU A 464 -18.28 -2.73 -22.98
CA LEU A 464 -18.73 -1.35 -22.88
C LEU A 464 -17.74 -0.37 -23.51
N ILE A 465 -16.42 -0.60 -23.32
CA ILE A 465 -15.34 0.20 -23.93
C ILE A 465 -15.40 0.11 -25.47
N HIS A 466 -15.80 -1.01 -26.03
CA HIS A 466 -15.86 -1.22 -27.47
C HIS A 466 -17.26 -0.96 -28.09
N ALA A 467 -18.22 -0.41 -27.33
CA ALA A 467 -19.61 -0.28 -27.77
C ALA A 467 -19.84 0.65 -28.96
N ASP A 468 -18.97 1.65 -29.18
CA ASP A 468 -19.00 2.59 -30.34
C ASP A 468 -17.96 2.27 -31.41
N GLY A 469 -17.14 1.24 -31.21
CA GLY A 469 -16.06 0.81 -32.13
C GLY A 469 -14.82 1.69 -32.07
N ARG A 470 -14.70 2.59 -31.10
CA ARG A 470 -13.51 3.40 -30.78
C ARG A 470 -13.16 3.19 -29.32
N VAL A 471 -11.91 3.44 -28.94
CA VAL A 471 -11.46 3.37 -27.56
C VAL A 471 -10.93 4.74 -27.16
N ALA A 472 -11.63 5.44 -26.29
CA ALA A 472 -11.15 6.70 -25.74
C ALA A 472 -10.03 6.46 -24.71
N VAL A 473 -9.17 7.45 -24.51
CA VAL A 473 -8.05 7.36 -23.55
C VAL A 473 -8.54 6.99 -22.16
N PHE A 474 -9.60 7.65 -21.70
CA PHE A 474 -10.19 7.37 -20.40
C PHE A 474 -10.71 5.93 -20.28
N GLU A 475 -11.44 5.45 -21.29
CA GLU A 475 -12.01 4.09 -21.32
C GLU A 475 -10.90 3.03 -21.23
N TYR A 476 -9.83 3.24 -22.00
CA TYR A 476 -8.63 2.43 -21.93
C TYR A 476 -8.00 2.46 -20.53
N ALA A 477 -7.79 3.67 -20.00
CA ALA A 477 -7.15 3.85 -18.69
C ALA A 477 -7.95 3.17 -17.58
N LEU A 478 -9.27 3.35 -17.55
CA LEU A 478 -10.16 2.73 -16.57
C LEU A 478 -10.14 1.20 -16.69
N GLY A 479 -10.33 0.66 -17.90
CA GLY A 479 -10.35 -0.78 -18.14
C GLY A 479 -9.03 -1.44 -17.75
N ARG A 480 -7.91 -0.83 -18.14
CA ARG A 480 -6.58 -1.36 -17.86
C ARG A 480 -6.20 -1.29 -16.38
N LEU A 481 -6.51 -0.17 -15.69
CA LEU A 481 -6.30 -0.04 -14.25
C LEU A 481 -7.12 -1.07 -13.48
N LEU A 482 -8.41 -1.18 -13.79
CA LEU A 482 -9.29 -2.15 -13.15
C LEU A 482 -8.77 -3.59 -13.36
N GLU A 483 -8.44 -3.95 -14.61
CA GLU A 483 -7.90 -5.28 -14.92
C GLU A 483 -6.61 -5.55 -14.13
N ARG A 484 -5.69 -4.57 -14.12
CA ARG A 484 -4.41 -4.69 -13.45
C ARG A 484 -4.57 -4.84 -11.94
N GLN A 485 -5.33 -3.95 -11.31
CA GLN A 485 -5.59 -3.99 -9.89
C GLN A 485 -6.25 -5.31 -9.44
N LEU A 486 -7.26 -5.79 -10.20
CA LEU A 486 -7.92 -7.06 -9.89
C LEU A 486 -7.03 -8.29 -10.13
N ARG A 487 -6.11 -8.26 -11.10
CA ARG A 487 -5.13 -9.31 -11.36
C ARG A 487 -4.12 -9.40 -10.23
N ASP A 488 -3.58 -8.26 -9.78
CA ASP A 488 -2.57 -8.19 -8.74
C ASP A 488 -3.10 -8.60 -7.36
N VAL A 489 -4.41 -8.41 -7.11
CA VAL A 489 -5.07 -8.95 -5.91
C VAL A 489 -5.11 -10.49 -5.94
N GLN A 490 -5.17 -11.11 -7.13
CA GLN A 490 -5.17 -12.57 -7.25
C GLN A 490 -3.78 -13.19 -7.08
N ASP A 491 -2.74 -12.52 -7.59
CA ASP A 491 -1.33 -12.94 -7.48
C ASP A 491 -0.45 -11.74 -7.10
N PRO A 492 -0.49 -11.32 -5.82
CA PRO A 492 0.32 -10.19 -5.34
C PRO A 492 1.83 -10.40 -5.48
N GLU A 493 2.28 -11.68 -5.55
CA GLU A 493 3.69 -11.99 -5.76
C GLU A 493 4.14 -11.78 -7.21
N ALA A 494 3.25 -11.96 -8.19
CA ALA A 494 3.57 -11.68 -9.59
C ALA A 494 3.95 -10.21 -9.79
N ALA A 495 3.24 -9.30 -9.12
CA ALA A 495 3.55 -7.86 -9.12
C ALA A 495 4.95 -7.52 -8.62
N SER A 496 5.57 -8.43 -7.88
CA SER A 496 6.81 -8.19 -7.15
C SER A 496 7.97 -9.11 -7.55
N ARG A 497 7.83 -9.89 -8.62
CA ARG A 497 8.91 -10.76 -9.11
C ARG A 497 10.11 -9.94 -9.54
N PRO A 498 11.36 -10.44 -9.32
CA PRO A 498 12.55 -9.81 -9.86
C PRO A 498 12.46 -9.76 -11.38
N ARG A 499 12.73 -8.61 -11.96
CA ARG A 499 12.68 -8.33 -13.38
C ARG A 499 14.09 -8.17 -13.92
N HIS A 500 14.36 -8.64 -15.14
CA HIS A 500 15.73 -8.76 -15.64
C HIS A 500 15.95 -8.18 -17.03
N ALA A 501 14.88 -7.81 -17.75
CA ALA A 501 15.00 -7.25 -19.08
C ALA A 501 15.69 -5.87 -19.07
N SER A 502 16.45 -5.57 -20.11
CA SER A 502 17.06 -4.25 -20.30
C SER A 502 16.22 -3.40 -21.23
N LEU A 503 16.27 -2.09 -21.06
CA LEU A 503 15.58 -1.13 -21.93
C LEU A 503 16.10 -1.21 -23.38
N GLU A 504 17.38 -1.52 -23.56
CA GLU A 504 18.00 -1.72 -24.88
C GLU A 504 17.34 -2.84 -25.69
N ALA A 505 16.90 -3.93 -25.02
CA ALA A 505 16.20 -5.03 -25.67
C ALA A 505 14.74 -4.69 -26.05
N HIS A 506 14.19 -3.59 -25.55
CA HIS A 506 12.79 -3.18 -25.72
C HIS A 506 12.65 -1.75 -26.26
N GLN A 507 13.61 -1.30 -27.09
CA GLN A 507 13.66 0.07 -27.64
C GLN A 507 12.38 0.45 -28.39
N GLU A 508 11.89 -0.42 -29.28
CA GLU A 508 10.69 -0.20 -30.07
C GLU A 508 9.45 -0.05 -29.17
N ASN A 509 9.38 -0.84 -28.10
CA ASN A 509 8.30 -0.76 -27.11
C ASN A 509 8.34 0.56 -26.34
N ALA A 510 9.51 0.99 -25.89
CA ALA A 510 9.69 2.26 -25.22
C ALA A 510 9.32 3.44 -26.13
N HIS A 511 9.76 3.39 -27.38
CA HIS A 511 9.40 4.38 -28.39
C HIS A 511 7.88 4.45 -28.63
N TYR A 512 7.24 3.29 -28.83
CA TYR A 512 5.79 3.23 -29.03
C TYR A 512 5.02 3.80 -27.85
N LEU A 513 5.43 3.48 -26.62
CA LEU A 513 4.81 3.97 -25.39
C LEU A 513 4.89 5.50 -25.31
N LEU A 514 6.07 6.11 -25.57
CA LEU A 514 6.24 7.55 -25.61
C LEU A 514 5.46 8.21 -26.76
N ALA A 515 5.39 7.56 -27.92
CA ALA A 515 4.64 8.04 -29.07
C ALA A 515 3.12 8.06 -28.81
N VAL A 516 2.57 7.06 -28.11
CA VAL A 516 1.16 7.05 -27.67
C VAL A 516 0.89 8.24 -26.75
N LEU A 517 1.76 8.47 -25.78
CA LEU A 517 1.62 9.59 -24.84
C LEU A 517 1.65 10.94 -25.55
N ALA A 518 2.63 11.15 -26.43
CA ALA A 518 2.78 12.38 -27.21
C ALA A 518 1.58 12.62 -28.17
N HIS A 519 1.10 11.56 -28.84
CA HIS A 519 -0.01 11.64 -29.79
C HIS A 519 -1.34 12.03 -29.10
N HIS A 520 -1.65 11.40 -27.98
CA HIS A 520 -2.89 11.66 -27.25
C HIS A 520 -2.82 12.93 -26.38
N GLY A 521 -1.61 13.38 -26.01
CA GLY A 521 -1.41 14.64 -25.31
C GLY A 521 -1.61 15.87 -26.23
N HIS A 522 -1.38 15.71 -27.54
CA HIS A 522 -1.45 16.81 -28.52
C HIS A 522 -2.41 16.46 -29.66
N PRO A 523 -3.72 16.31 -29.40
CA PRO A 523 -4.68 15.91 -30.42
C PRO A 523 -4.82 17.00 -31.48
N GLY A 524 -4.61 16.61 -32.75
CA GLY A 524 -4.72 17.53 -33.89
C GLY A 524 -3.48 18.39 -34.18
N ASP A 525 -2.41 18.31 -33.36
CA ASP A 525 -1.13 19.00 -33.60
C ASP A 525 0.05 18.01 -33.73
N PRO A 526 0.33 17.51 -34.94
CA PRO A 526 1.44 16.57 -35.15
C PRO A 526 2.84 17.17 -34.92
N ALA A 527 2.96 18.50 -34.93
CA ALA A 527 4.24 19.16 -34.68
C ALA A 527 4.54 19.21 -33.20
N ALA A 528 3.56 19.57 -32.36
CA ALA A 528 3.65 19.54 -30.92
C ALA A 528 3.85 18.09 -30.42
N ALA A 529 3.11 17.12 -30.96
CA ALA A 529 3.28 15.71 -30.62
C ALA A 529 4.72 15.21 -30.93
N ARG A 530 5.32 15.59 -32.07
CA ARG A 530 6.73 15.26 -32.37
C ARG A 530 7.70 15.93 -31.41
N ALA A 531 7.47 17.18 -31.05
CA ALA A 531 8.32 17.90 -30.10
C ALA A 531 8.28 17.25 -28.71
N ALA A 532 7.10 16.87 -28.24
CA ALA A 532 6.91 16.14 -26.98
C ALA A 532 7.61 14.75 -27.00
N LEU A 533 7.46 14.01 -28.11
CA LEU A 533 8.17 12.74 -28.29
C LEU A 533 9.69 12.94 -28.27
N THR A 534 10.20 13.99 -28.95
CA THR A 534 11.63 14.31 -28.98
C THR A 534 12.17 14.58 -27.57
N ALA A 535 11.41 15.30 -26.74
CA ALA A 535 11.79 15.56 -25.35
C ALA A 535 11.92 14.25 -24.54
N GLY A 536 10.96 13.34 -24.66
CA GLY A 536 11.01 12.05 -23.99
C GLY A 536 12.14 11.15 -24.50
N VAL A 537 12.31 11.05 -25.80
CA VAL A 537 13.43 10.32 -26.44
C VAL A 537 14.76 10.91 -26.02
N GLY A 538 14.86 12.23 -25.86
CA GLY A 538 16.06 12.91 -25.37
C GLY A 538 16.53 12.44 -24.01
N VAL A 539 15.63 12.06 -23.12
CA VAL A 539 15.96 11.46 -21.81
C VAL A 539 16.56 10.06 -21.98
N LEU A 540 16.16 9.32 -23.03
CA LEU A 540 16.64 7.97 -23.32
C LEU A 540 17.93 7.96 -24.17
N THR A 541 18.29 9.05 -24.84
CA THR A 541 19.39 9.08 -25.84
C THR A 541 20.79 8.83 -25.28
N GLY A 542 20.99 8.90 -23.97
CA GLY A 542 22.22 8.39 -23.33
C GLY A 542 22.33 6.85 -23.37
N ALA A 543 21.22 6.16 -23.66
CA ALA A 543 21.09 4.70 -23.67
C ALA A 543 20.66 4.12 -25.03
N LEU A 544 19.94 4.90 -25.89
CA LEU A 544 19.26 4.35 -27.08
C LEU A 544 19.23 5.32 -28.26
N PRO A 545 19.63 4.91 -29.49
CA PRO A 545 19.45 5.68 -30.72
C PRO A 545 18.00 5.53 -31.22
N LEU A 546 17.05 6.28 -30.67
CA LEU A 546 15.64 6.24 -31.06
C LEU A 546 15.31 7.41 -32.03
N ALA A 547 14.52 7.12 -33.07
CA ALA A 547 13.96 8.15 -33.92
C ALA A 547 12.79 8.87 -33.22
N ALA A 548 12.69 10.20 -33.43
CA ALA A 548 11.58 10.99 -32.85
C ALA A 548 10.39 11.10 -33.81
N GLU A 549 9.99 10.01 -34.44
CA GLU A 549 8.88 9.92 -35.36
C GLU A 549 7.69 9.20 -34.76
N ILE A 550 6.48 9.77 -34.93
CA ILE A 550 5.25 9.11 -34.49
C ILE A 550 4.94 7.96 -35.44
N PRO A 551 4.83 6.71 -34.97
CA PRO A 551 4.53 5.57 -35.83
C PRO A 551 3.24 5.74 -36.62
N GLU A 552 3.26 5.36 -37.90
CA GLU A 552 2.07 5.38 -38.78
C GLU A 552 0.92 4.53 -38.17
N ALA A 553 1.27 3.51 -37.39
CA ALA A 553 0.32 2.69 -36.63
C ALA A 553 -0.55 3.49 -35.63
N LEU A 554 -0.21 4.73 -35.30
CA LEU A 554 -1.01 5.62 -34.45
C LEU A 554 -1.82 6.64 -35.24
N THR A 555 -1.41 7.03 -36.45
CA THR A 555 -1.95 8.17 -37.16
C THR A 555 -3.08 7.86 -38.16
N GLY A 556 -3.30 6.59 -38.51
CA GLY A 556 -4.34 6.19 -39.47
C GLY A 556 -5.65 5.72 -38.79
N ALA A 557 -6.73 5.60 -39.59
CA ALA A 557 -8.01 5.08 -39.12
C ALA A 557 -7.92 3.66 -38.52
N ALA A 558 -6.95 2.85 -38.96
CA ALA A 558 -6.63 1.56 -38.38
C ALA A 558 -5.91 1.71 -37.03
N GLY A 559 -5.02 2.70 -36.91
CA GLY A 559 -4.31 3.02 -35.68
C GLY A 559 -5.26 3.47 -34.57
N ALA A 560 -6.20 4.35 -34.87
CA ALA A 560 -7.23 4.80 -33.95
C ALA A 560 -8.08 3.66 -33.33
N ARG A 561 -8.12 2.47 -33.95
CA ARG A 561 -8.82 1.28 -33.43
C ARG A 561 -7.89 0.26 -32.77
N ALA A 562 -6.59 0.30 -33.05
CA ALA A 562 -5.65 -0.74 -32.67
C ALA A 562 -4.67 -0.33 -31.57
N TRP A 563 -4.47 0.97 -31.34
CA TRP A 563 -3.46 1.50 -30.44
C TRP A 563 -3.51 0.89 -29.03
N ALA A 564 -4.72 0.75 -28.49
CA ALA A 564 -4.93 0.20 -27.15
C ALA A 564 -4.40 -1.24 -27.02
N ARG A 565 -4.71 -2.10 -28.00
CA ARG A 565 -4.25 -3.52 -28.01
C ARG A 565 -2.74 -3.63 -28.23
N VAL A 566 -2.14 -2.72 -28.97
CA VAL A 566 -0.68 -2.69 -29.15
C VAL A 566 -0.03 -2.23 -27.85
N LEU A 567 -0.58 -1.17 -27.22
CA LEU A 567 -0.08 -0.65 -25.95
C LEU A 567 -0.17 -1.72 -24.83
N ASP A 568 -1.20 -2.54 -24.81
CA ASP A 568 -1.31 -3.65 -23.84
C ASP A 568 -0.11 -4.61 -23.94
N ARG A 569 0.24 -5.04 -25.16
CA ARG A 569 1.40 -5.90 -25.38
C ARG A 569 2.72 -5.22 -25.02
N VAL A 570 2.84 -3.97 -25.39
CA VAL A 570 4.02 -3.14 -25.06
C VAL A 570 4.20 -3.04 -23.55
N LEU A 571 3.15 -2.75 -22.81
CA LEU A 571 3.20 -2.64 -21.36
C LEU A 571 3.52 -3.98 -20.68
N GLU A 572 3.01 -5.11 -21.20
CA GLU A 572 3.35 -6.44 -20.67
C GLU A 572 4.84 -6.77 -20.84
N GLN A 573 5.43 -6.38 -21.97
CA GLN A 573 6.85 -6.61 -22.23
C GLN A 573 7.75 -5.63 -21.44
N LEU A 574 7.35 -4.36 -21.33
CA LEU A 574 8.08 -3.35 -20.56
C LEU A 574 7.98 -3.58 -19.04
N ASP A 575 6.95 -4.31 -18.58
CA ASP A 575 6.85 -4.65 -17.16
C ASP A 575 7.98 -5.57 -16.71
N ASP A 576 8.64 -6.33 -17.58
CA ASP A 576 9.81 -7.16 -17.27
C ASP A 576 11.13 -6.38 -17.16
N LEU A 577 11.14 -5.06 -17.39
CA LEU A 577 12.32 -4.22 -17.25
C LEU A 577 12.84 -4.20 -15.81
N ARG A 578 14.18 -4.14 -15.67
CA ARG A 578 14.83 -3.88 -14.39
C ARG A 578 14.36 -2.54 -13.83
N MET A 579 14.35 -2.40 -12.52
CA MET A 579 13.84 -1.18 -11.85
C MET A 579 14.57 0.09 -12.30
N ARG A 580 15.89 0.02 -12.49
CA ARG A 580 16.69 1.14 -13.02
C ARG A 580 16.23 1.59 -14.42
N ASP A 581 15.88 0.62 -15.26
CA ASP A 581 15.43 0.89 -16.62
C ASP A 581 13.99 1.44 -16.64
N LYS A 582 13.15 0.99 -15.68
CA LYS A 582 11.82 1.58 -15.45
C LYS A 582 11.92 3.03 -14.97
N ASP A 583 12.89 3.38 -14.09
CA ASP A 583 13.13 4.77 -13.69
C ASP A 583 13.41 5.66 -14.90
N CYS A 584 14.34 5.23 -15.76
CA CYS A 584 14.67 5.96 -16.98
C CYS A 584 13.44 6.15 -17.88
N LEU A 585 12.63 5.10 -18.05
CA LEU A 585 11.42 5.14 -18.85
C LEU A 585 10.35 6.08 -18.25
N ILE A 586 10.13 6.04 -16.94
CA ILE A 586 9.18 6.96 -16.26
C ILE A 586 9.63 8.42 -16.44
N ARG A 587 10.92 8.73 -16.29
CA ARG A 587 11.44 10.08 -16.54
C ARG A 587 11.20 10.53 -17.98
N ALA A 588 11.40 9.64 -18.94
CA ALA A 588 11.11 9.91 -20.34
C ALA A 588 9.62 10.18 -20.57
N MET A 589 8.74 9.39 -19.95
CA MET A 589 7.29 9.59 -20.00
C MET A 589 6.88 10.96 -19.42
N VAL A 590 7.42 11.33 -18.26
CA VAL A 590 7.16 12.63 -17.63
C VAL A 590 7.68 13.77 -18.51
N ALA A 591 8.89 13.65 -19.10
CA ALA A 591 9.43 14.65 -20.02
C ALA A 591 8.57 14.80 -21.27
N THR A 592 7.99 13.72 -21.79
CA THR A 592 7.05 13.76 -22.91
C THR A 592 5.78 14.53 -22.55
N ALA A 593 5.15 14.20 -21.42
CA ALA A 593 3.89 14.80 -21.00
C ALA A 593 4.02 16.26 -20.54
N SER A 594 5.17 16.65 -19.97
CA SER A 594 5.39 18.01 -19.47
C SER A 594 5.94 18.98 -20.52
N HIS A 595 6.24 18.52 -21.75
CA HIS A 595 6.88 19.33 -22.77
C HIS A 595 6.07 20.58 -23.14
N GLY A 596 4.74 20.51 -23.16
CA GLY A 596 3.84 21.62 -23.47
C GLY A 596 3.67 22.66 -22.35
N GLY A 597 4.29 22.47 -21.18
CA GLY A 597 4.18 23.35 -20.00
C GLY A 597 2.87 23.18 -19.21
N GLN A 598 1.84 22.58 -19.77
CA GLN A 598 0.60 22.19 -19.10
C GLN A 598 0.27 20.73 -19.44
N VAL A 599 0.15 19.89 -18.45
CA VAL A 599 -0.22 18.48 -18.64
C VAL A 599 -1.73 18.38 -18.77
N VAL A 600 -2.23 17.81 -19.88
CA VAL A 600 -3.66 17.63 -20.12
C VAL A 600 -4.19 16.36 -19.45
N THR A 601 -5.53 16.30 -19.23
CA THR A 601 -6.17 15.16 -18.54
C THR A 601 -5.82 13.80 -19.17
N ALA A 602 -5.79 13.71 -20.51
CA ALA A 602 -5.42 12.49 -21.23
C ALA A 602 -3.98 12.02 -20.93
N GLU A 603 -3.03 12.96 -20.79
CA GLU A 603 -1.65 12.62 -20.40
C GLU A 603 -1.57 12.11 -18.99
N VAL A 604 -2.28 12.74 -18.05
CA VAL A 604 -2.36 12.27 -16.65
C VAL A 604 -2.94 10.85 -16.58
N GLU A 605 -4.02 10.58 -17.29
CA GLU A 605 -4.66 9.27 -17.35
C GLU A 605 -3.73 8.20 -17.94
N LEU A 606 -3.06 8.50 -19.05
CA LEU A 606 -2.07 7.61 -19.67
C LEU A 606 -0.86 7.39 -18.77
N LEU A 607 -0.29 8.43 -18.20
CA LEU A 607 0.83 8.31 -17.26
C LEU A 607 0.48 7.39 -16.08
N ARG A 608 -0.70 7.56 -15.48
CA ARG A 608 -1.15 6.73 -14.36
C ARG A 608 -1.30 5.27 -14.76
N VAL A 609 -1.97 4.98 -15.88
CA VAL A 609 -2.18 3.60 -16.32
C VAL A 609 -0.89 2.92 -16.75
N MET A 610 0.00 3.64 -17.43
CA MET A 610 1.31 3.14 -17.84
C MET A 610 2.18 2.84 -16.62
N ALA A 611 2.30 3.77 -15.69
CA ALA A 611 3.06 3.59 -14.46
C ALA A 611 2.52 2.44 -13.59
N ALA A 612 1.20 2.37 -13.41
CA ALA A 612 0.54 1.26 -12.70
C ALA A 612 0.80 -0.08 -13.40
N SER A 613 0.76 -0.13 -14.73
CA SER A 613 1.05 -1.34 -15.51
C SER A 613 2.50 -1.80 -15.38
N LEU A 614 3.42 -0.87 -15.17
CA LEU A 614 4.83 -1.13 -14.91
C LEU A 614 5.13 -1.42 -13.43
N HIS A 615 4.14 -1.45 -12.55
CA HIS A 615 4.25 -1.54 -11.08
C HIS A 615 5.13 -0.43 -10.47
N VAL A 616 5.10 0.74 -11.04
CA VAL A 616 5.78 1.93 -10.53
C VAL A 616 4.70 2.89 -10.01
N PRO A 617 4.69 3.24 -8.72
CA PRO A 617 3.78 4.26 -8.21
C PRO A 617 4.14 5.62 -8.79
N LEU A 618 3.16 6.34 -9.30
CA LEU A 618 3.31 7.69 -9.83
C LEU A 618 2.53 8.66 -8.94
N PRO A 619 3.22 9.49 -8.13
CA PRO A 619 2.57 10.55 -7.37
C PRO A 619 1.87 11.54 -8.29
N LEU A 620 0.80 12.19 -7.82
CA LEU A 620 0.11 13.26 -8.56
C LEU A 620 1.02 14.47 -8.87
N ALA A 621 2.10 14.66 -8.06
CA ALA A 621 3.08 15.72 -8.24
C ALA A 621 4.16 15.27 -9.23
N LEU A 622 4.03 15.67 -10.49
CA LEU A 622 5.04 15.41 -11.53
C LEU A 622 6.31 16.26 -11.38
N ASP A 623 6.26 17.32 -10.58
CA ASP A 623 7.36 18.29 -10.42
C ASP A 623 8.64 17.68 -9.83
N ASP A 624 8.53 16.66 -8.99
CA ASP A 624 9.68 15.98 -8.39
C ASP A 624 10.51 15.16 -9.40
N PHE A 625 9.94 14.82 -10.56
CA PHE A 625 10.65 14.14 -11.65
C PHE A 625 11.33 15.13 -12.62
N ALA A 626 10.87 16.39 -12.67
CA ALA A 626 11.43 17.43 -13.53
C ALA A 626 12.72 18.06 -12.98
N ILE A 627 12.97 18.02 -11.66
CA ILE A 627 14.10 18.72 -11.00
C ILE A 627 15.47 18.08 -11.31
N GLY A 628 15.52 16.88 -11.90
CA GLY A 628 16.78 16.22 -12.26
C GLY A 628 17.48 16.74 -13.52
N THR A 629 16.85 17.63 -14.32
CA THR A 629 17.39 18.08 -15.61
C THR A 629 18.14 19.41 -15.55
N SER A 630 18.10 20.17 -14.44
CA SER A 630 18.73 21.50 -14.32
C SER A 630 20.04 21.56 -13.52
N ALA A 631 20.59 20.41 -13.08
CA ALA A 631 21.85 20.38 -12.31
C ALA A 631 23.11 20.15 -13.16
N GLY A 632 23.04 20.32 -14.48
CA GLY A 632 24.14 20.08 -15.42
C GLY A 632 24.74 21.32 -16.13
N GLU A 633 24.17 22.52 -15.97
CA GLU A 633 24.69 23.73 -16.59
C GLU A 633 25.05 24.78 -15.54
N GLY A 634 26.24 24.69 -14.95
CA GLY A 634 26.73 25.72 -14.04
C GLY A 634 28.03 25.38 -13.34
N ALA A 635 29.03 24.88 -14.09
CA ALA A 635 30.43 24.92 -13.66
C ALA A 635 31.32 24.87 -14.89
N GLY A 636 31.56 26.02 -15.48
CA GLY A 636 32.63 26.34 -16.39
C GLY A 636 33.41 27.54 -15.86
#